data_ce121aa65ddd8a56074e4710c169cc78
#
_entry.id   ce121aa65ddd8a56074e4710c169cc78
#
_cell.length_a   1.000
_cell.length_b   1.000
_cell.length_c   1.000
_cell.angle_alpha   90.00
_cell.angle_beta   90.00
_cell.angle_gamma   90.00
#
_symmetry.space_group_name_H-M   'P 1'
#
loop_
_entity.id
_entity.type
_entity.pdbx_description
1 polymer ?
#
loop_
_entity_poly.entity_id
_entity_poly.type
_entity_poly.pdbx_seq_one_letter_code
_entity_poly.pdbx_strand_id
1 'polypeptide(L)'
;MAEQVMLHGAPVWLIREQEVAQVLTMERALQAVEAAFRDWAHGRATNSPRQRVHTPQGTLHLMGAAWHSKGYIGYKAYLSFPTGTRFHVLLASALSGQPLALVEADTLGQIRTGAATGVATRYMAREDATRVALLGTGHQAASQLQAVCAVRPVQQVWAFSRTPERLHAFCQQISPQLGIPVEPASSVEEAVQHADIVITITNAREPFLTGAMVRPGMHINAVGANSLARRELDIHAVGRCDRIAVDDPQQARIEAAELLLPIEVRRLSWERVYPLSHIVGGLLPSRQAPEEITLFKSLGIALEDVAVAATVYEALCEVK
;
A
#
# COMPACT_ATOMS: atom_id res chain seq x y z
N MET A 1 -7.89 13.04 23.66
CA MET A 1 -6.98 14.14 23.23
C MET A 1 -5.57 13.62 23.33
N ALA A 2 -4.75 13.86 22.27
CA ALA A 2 -3.35 13.44 22.27
C ALA A 2 -2.60 14.01 23.49
N GLU A 3 -1.77 13.17 24.09
CA GLU A 3 -1.02 13.47 25.32
C GLU A 3 0.37 14.00 24.93
N GLN A 4 0.88 15.01 25.65
CA GLN A 4 2.27 15.43 25.50
C GLN A 4 3.14 14.82 26.60
N VAL A 5 4.25 14.24 26.19
CA VAL A 5 5.32 13.77 27.08
C VAL A 5 6.59 14.56 26.85
N MET A 6 7.39 14.74 27.87
CA MET A 6 8.69 15.43 27.72
C MET A 6 9.77 14.42 27.34
N LEU A 7 10.42 14.63 26.20
CA LEU A 7 11.55 13.85 25.74
C LEU A 7 12.74 14.79 25.47
N HIS A 8 13.87 14.57 26.12
CA HIS A 8 15.04 15.47 26.03
C HIS A 8 14.73 16.95 26.26
N GLY A 9 13.77 17.24 27.16
CA GLY A 9 13.37 18.63 27.48
C GLY A 9 12.41 19.27 26.47
N ALA A 10 12.00 18.55 25.43
CA ALA A 10 11.05 19.01 24.43
C ALA A 10 9.70 18.25 24.53
N PRO A 11 8.57 18.91 24.27
CA PRO A 11 7.27 18.26 24.23
C PRO A 11 7.15 17.39 22.96
N VAL A 12 6.75 16.13 23.15
CA VAL A 12 6.49 15.16 22.10
C VAL A 12 5.06 14.65 22.23
N TRP A 13 4.31 14.64 21.16
CA TRP A 13 2.94 14.14 21.18
C TRP A 13 2.91 12.62 21.14
N LEU A 14 2.20 12.00 22.06
CA LEU A 14 1.84 10.59 22.00
C LEU A 14 0.44 10.47 21.37
N ILE A 15 0.39 10.00 20.13
CA ILE A 15 -0.84 9.88 19.34
C ILE A 15 -1.23 8.40 19.27
N ARG A 16 -2.38 8.05 19.84
CA ARG A 16 -2.87 6.68 19.94
C ARG A 16 -3.79 6.34 18.79
N GLU A 17 -4.08 5.05 18.60
CA GLU A 17 -4.96 4.55 17.54
C GLU A 17 -6.31 5.26 17.45
N GLN A 18 -6.93 5.57 18.60
CA GLN A 18 -8.22 6.24 18.63
C GLN A 18 -8.15 7.66 18.05
N GLU A 19 -7.07 8.36 18.27
CA GLU A 19 -6.85 9.72 17.78
C GLU A 19 -6.51 9.71 16.30
N VAL A 20 -5.71 8.74 15.87
CA VAL A 20 -5.47 8.49 14.44
C VAL A 20 -6.80 8.25 13.71
N ALA A 21 -7.65 7.37 14.22
CA ALA A 21 -8.94 7.03 13.63
C ALA A 21 -9.93 8.21 13.54
N GLN A 22 -9.81 9.19 14.45
CA GLN A 22 -10.67 10.39 14.45
C GLN A 22 -10.34 11.38 13.33
N VAL A 23 -9.06 11.48 12.93
CA VAL A 23 -8.63 12.54 12.01
C VAL A 23 -8.17 12.02 10.66
N LEU A 24 -7.77 10.74 10.56
CA LEU A 24 -7.23 10.16 9.34
C LEU A 24 -8.34 9.54 8.49
N THR A 25 -8.63 10.17 7.37
CA THR A 25 -9.54 9.64 6.34
C THR A 25 -8.74 9.10 5.16
N MET A 26 -9.36 8.23 4.34
CA MET A 26 -8.73 7.74 3.12
C MET A 26 -8.39 8.88 2.15
N GLU A 27 -9.22 9.90 2.06
CA GLU A 27 -8.98 11.07 1.21
C GLU A 27 -7.70 11.82 1.62
N ARG A 28 -7.54 12.11 2.92
CA ARG A 28 -6.32 12.75 3.46
C ARG A 28 -5.09 11.91 3.21
N ALA A 29 -5.19 10.60 3.40
CA ALA A 29 -4.08 9.69 3.14
C ALA A 29 -3.71 9.62 1.65
N LEU A 30 -4.68 9.58 0.75
CA LEU A 30 -4.44 9.65 -0.71
C LEU A 30 -3.70 10.94 -1.09
N GLN A 31 -4.13 12.09 -0.58
CA GLN A 31 -3.49 13.39 -0.83
C GLN A 31 -2.04 13.40 -0.30
N ALA A 32 -1.81 12.92 0.92
CA ALA A 32 -0.49 12.88 1.54
C ALA A 32 0.48 11.96 0.77
N VAL A 33 0.05 10.74 0.46
CA VAL A 33 0.86 9.74 -0.24
C VAL A 33 1.16 10.21 -1.67
N GLU A 34 0.19 10.75 -2.39
CA GLU A 34 0.40 11.28 -3.74
C GLU A 34 1.37 12.45 -3.74
N ALA A 35 1.24 13.40 -2.80
CA ALA A 35 2.16 14.53 -2.66
C ALA A 35 3.58 14.07 -2.32
N ALA A 36 3.72 13.10 -1.42
CA ALA A 36 5.01 12.54 -1.05
C ALA A 36 5.70 11.81 -2.22
N PHE A 37 4.97 11.02 -3.00
CA PHE A 37 5.51 10.39 -4.22
C PHE A 37 5.93 11.43 -5.26
N ARG A 38 5.11 12.47 -5.49
CA ARG A 38 5.45 13.57 -6.40
C ARG A 38 6.72 14.30 -5.96
N ASP A 39 6.86 14.60 -4.68
CA ASP A 39 8.04 15.24 -4.13
C ASP A 39 9.26 14.34 -4.21
N TRP A 40 9.10 13.05 -3.98
CA TRP A 40 10.21 12.10 -4.12
C TRP A 40 10.73 12.00 -5.54
N ALA A 41 9.87 11.98 -6.54
CA ALA A 41 10.25 12.04 -7.95
C ALA A 41 11.15 13.24 -8.30
N HIS A 42 10.94 14.35 -7.60
CA HIS A 42 11.69 15.61 -7.82
C HIS A 42 12.82 15.85 -6.80
N GLY A 43 13.25 14.81 -6.06
CA GLY A 43 14.34 14.89 -5.10
C GLY A 43 14.03 15.65 -3.81
N ARG A 44 12.74 15.89 -3.52
CA ARG A 44 12.28 16.60 -2.32
C ARG A 44 11.81 15.69 -1.17
N ALA A 45 11.99 14.38 -1.34
CA ALA A 45 11.82 13.35 -0.32
C ALA A 45 12.86 12.25 -0.51
N THR A 46 13.07 11.44 0.53
CA THR A 46 14.00 10.31 0.52
C THR A 46 13.38 9.14 1.26
N ASN A 47 13.54 7.93 0.75
CA ASN A 47 13.14 6.70 1.41
C ASN A 47 14.33 5.75 1.58
N SER A 48 14.34 4.98 2.66
CA SER A 48 15.32 3.92 2.90
C SER A 48 14.62 2.55 2.88
N PRO A 49 15.16 1.55 2.19
CA PRO A 49 14.59 0.21 2.17
C PRO A 49 14.47 -0.40 3.56
N ARG A 50 13.49 -1.29 3.72
CA ARG A 50 13.24 -2.01 4.98
C ARG A 50 14.43 -2.85 5.40
N GLN A 51 14.81 -2.70 6.69
CA GLN A 51 15.77 -3.55 7.38
C GLN A 51 15.06 -4.46 8.37
N ARG A 52 15.61 -5.66 8.58
CA ARG A 52 15.06 -6.65 9.51
C ARG A 52 16.14 -7.16 10.46
N VAL A 53 15.79 -7.22 11.75
CA VAL A 53 16.60 -7.86 12.79
C VAL A 53 15.80 -9.07 13.31
N HIS A 54 16.35 -10.26 13.14
CA HIS A 54 15.67 -11.50 13.45
C HIS A 54 16.08 -12.05 14.81
N THR A 55 15.11 -12.61 15.52
CA THR A 55 15.31 -13.47 16.68
C THR A 55 14.61 -14.81 16.44
N PRO A 56 14.87 -15.87 17.22
CA PRO A 56 14.13 -17.12 17.11
C PRO A 56 12.61 -16.98 17.31
N GLN A 57 12.16 -15.95 18.03
CA GLN A 57 10.76 -15.73 18.39
C GLN A 57 10.05 -14.70 17.50
N GLY A 58 10.78 -13.83 16.82
CA GLY A 58 10.15 -12.76 16.04
C GLY A 58 11.13 -11.88 15.28
N THR A 59 10.61 -10.80 14.71
CA THR A 59 11.40 -9.89 13.87
C THR A 59 11.08 -8.44 14.19
N LEU A 60 12.12 -7.63 14.37
CA LEU A 60 12.04 -6.17 14.33
C LEU A 60 12.24 -5.71 12.89
N HIS A 61 11.34 -4.87 12.40
CA HIS A 61 11.42 -4.20 11.10
C HIS A 61 11.65 -2.71 11.31
N LEU A 62 12.60 -2.13 10.57
CA LEU A 62 12.96 -0.72 10.60
C LEU A 62 12.91 -0.13 9.20
N MET A 63 12.30 1.04 9.07
CA MET A 63 12.11 1.75 7.81
C MET A 63 12.21 3.25 8.09
N GLY A 64 12.98 4.00 7.31
CA GLY A 64 13.17 5.44 7.51
C GLY A 64 12.88 6.24 6.26
N ALA A 65 12.38 7.48 6.42
CA ALA A 65 12.16 8.40 5.32
C ALA A 65 12.22 9.86 5.78
N ALA A 66 12.50 10.75 4.83
CA ALA A 66 12.40 12.19 5.02
C ALA A 66 11.55 12.83 3.92
N TRP A 67 10.62 13.70 4.30
CA TRP A 67 9.86 14.55 3.39
C TRP A 67 10.37 15.98 3.50
N HIS A 68 11.45 16.25 2.75
CA HIS A 68 12.24 17.50 2.90
C HIS A 68 11.40 18.75 2.69
N SER A 69 10.55 18.77 1.65
CA SER A 69 9.71 19.93 1.32
C SER A 69 8.70 20.30 2.40
N LYS A 70 8.36 19.32 3.24
CA LYS A 70 7.42 19.50 4.36
C LYS A 70 8.12 19.64 5.72
N GLY A 71 9.45 19.47 5.76
CA GLY A 71 10.24 19.59 6.96
C GLY A 71 10.12 18.42 7.93
N TYR A 72 9.70 17.24 7.46
CA TYR A 72 9.54 16.04 8.28
C TYR A 72 10.58 14.98 7.96
N ILE A 73 11.05 14.31 8.99
CA ILE A 73 11.84 13.08 8.96
C ILE A 73 11.28 12.11 9.98
N GLY A 74 11.38 10.82 9.72
CA GLY A 74 10.87 9.85 10.67
C GLY A 74 11.20 8.42 10.30
N TYR A 75 10.78 7.53 11.17
CA TYR A 75 10.91 6.10 10.91
C TYR A 75 9.66 5.35 11.40
N LYS A 76 9.37 4.25 10.71
CA LYS A 76 8.44 3.24 11.19
C LYS A 76 9.24 2.08 11.77
N ALA A 77 8.90 1.70 12.98
CA ALA A 77 9.36 0.45 13.58
C ALA A 77 8.15 -0.45 13.86
N TYR A 78 8.29 -1.76 13.60
CA TYR A 78 7.30 -2.72 14.04
C TYR A 78 7.90 -4.06 14.41
N LEU A 79 7.26 -4.70 15.38
CA LEU A 79 7.66 -5.96 15.98
C LEU A 79 6.63 -7.02 15.61
N SER A 80 7.06 -8.04 14.85
CA SER A 80 6.21 -9.18 14.47
C SER A 80 6.55 -10.38 15.32
N PHE A 81 5.65 -10.77 16.20
CA PHE A 81 5.79 -11.91 17.12
C PHE A 81 4.53 -12.78 17.07
N PRO A 82 4.56 -14.04 17.56
CA PRO A 82 3.37 -14.90 17.64
C PRO A 82 2.22 -14.27 18.42
N THR A 83 2.51 -13.36 19.35
CA THR A 83 1.53 -12.61 20.16
C THR A 83 0.89 -11.43 19.42
N GLY A 84 1.31 -11.17 18.18
CA GLY A 84 0.81 -10.07 17.34
C GLY A 84 1.89 -9.17 16.81
N THR A 85 1.46 -8.19 16.01
CA THR A 85 2.35 -7.15 15.45
C THR A 85 2.00 -5.80 16.06
N ARG A 86 3.01 -5.01 16.42
CA ARG A 86 2.85 -3.64 16.96
C ARG A 86 3.62 -2.68 16.11
N PHE A 87 2.93 -1.64 15.63
CA PHE A 87 3.46 -0.64 14.71
C PHE A 87 3.59 0.73 15.38
N HIS A 88 4.72 1.40 15.16
CA HIS A 88 4.96 2.76 15.63
C HIS A 88 5.64 3.59 14.55
N VAL A 89 5.26 4.86 14.47
CA VAL A 89 5.95 5.85 13.65
C VAL A 89 6.46 6.96 14.57
N LEU A 90 7.76 7.20 14.56
CA LEU A 90 8.33 8.42 15.13
C LEU A 90 8.41 9.46 14.02
N LEU A 91 7.81 10.63 14.27
CA LEU A 91 7.92 11.82 13.43
C LEU A 91 8.81 12.85 14.14
N ALA A 92 9.72 13.47 13.39
CA ALA A 92 10.61 14.50 13.87
C ALA A 92 10.74 15.64 12.85
N SER A 93 11.20 16.80 13.29
CA SER A 93 11.55 17.92 12.43
C SER A 93 12.81 17.59 11.62
N ALA A 94 12.74 17.67 10.30
CA ALA A 94 13.91 17.52 9.43
C ALA A 94 14.90 18.71 9.51
N LEU A 95 14.48 19.82 10.13
CA LEU A 95 15.33 21.02 10.29
C LEU A 95 16.16 20.97 11.58
N SER A 96 15.57 20.47 12.68
CA SER A 96 16.23 20.50 14.00
C SER A 96 16.54 19.10 14.56
N GLY A 97 15.97 18.03 13.98
CA GLY A 97 16.03 16.68 14.52
C GLY A 97 15.16 16.49 15.79
N GLN A 98 14.40 17.52 16.20
CA GLN A 98 13.53 17.43 17.37
C GLN A 98 12.39 16.44 17.13
N PRO A 99 12.16 15.45 18.01
CA PRO A 99 10.99 14.60 17.97
C PRO A 99 9.70 15.43 18.11
N LEU A 100 8.71 15.17 17.27
CA LEU A 100 7.42 15.86 17.26
C LEU A 100 6.30 14.96 17.78
N ALA A 101 6.24 13.72 17.29
CA ALA A 101 5.21 12.76 17.69
C ALA A 101 5.71 11.31 17.65
N LEU A 102 5.20 10.51 18.58
CA LEU A 102 5.20 9.05 18.51
C LEU A 102 3.76 8.60 18.26
N VAL A 103 3.54 7.96 17.11
CA VAL A 103 2.21 7.57 16.63
C VAL A 103 2.06 6.05 16.69
N GLU A 104 1.00 5.56 17.36
CA GLU A 104 0.54 4.18 17.18
C GLU A 104 0.03 4.02 15.75
N ALA A 105 0.45 2.99 15.03
CA ALA A 105 0.38 3.01 13.57
C ALA A 105 -0.23 1.76 12.93
N ASP A 106 -1.19 1.10 13.58
CA ASP A 106 -1.94 0.02 12.98
C ASP A 106 -2.99 0.57 12.00
N THR A 107 -3.88 1.43 12.44
CA THR A 107 -4.86 2.15 11.61
C THR A 107 -4.17 2.98 10.53
N LEU A 108 -3.14 3.75 10.90
CA LEU A 108 -2.33 4.51 9.96
C LEU A 108 -1.74 3.60 8.88
N GLY A 109 -1.15 2.47 9.27
CA GLY A 109 -0.54 1.50 8.36
C GLY A 109 -1.54 0.87 7.38
N GLN A 110 -2.77 0.59 7.81
CA GLN A 110 -3.84 0.10 6.95
C GLN A 110 -4.26 1.16 5.93
N ILE A 111 -4.55 2.37 6.39
CA ILE A 111 -5.07 3.44 5.54
C ILE A 111 -4.01 3.90 4.53
N ARG A 112 -2.72 4.09 4.92
CA ARG A 112 -1.66 4.49 3.99
C ARG A 112 -1.35 3.41 2.95
N THR A 113 -1.50 2.11 3.31
CA THR A 113 -1.30 1.02 2.34
C THR A 113 -2.42 1.00 1.31
N GLY A 114 -3.67 1.24 1.73
CA GLY A 114 -4.77 1.48 0.81
C GLY A 114 -4.53 2.71 -0.06
N ALA A 115 -4.06 3.81 0.53
CA ALA A 115 -3.79 5.05 -0.20
C ALA A 115 -2.72 4.87 -1.30
N ALA A 116 -1.64 4.11 -1.04
CA ALA A 116 -0.65 3.79 -2.08
C ALA A 116 -1.28 3.02 -3.26
N THR A 117 -2.14 2.03 -2.96
CA THR A 117 -2.93 1.32 -3.97
C THR A 117 -3.87 2.26 -4.74
N GLY A 118 -4.55 3.16 -4.04
CA GLY A 118 -5.42 4.16 -4.68
C GLY A 118 -4.65 5.11 -5.59
N VAL A 119 -3.50 5.61 -5.16
CA VAL A 119 -2.61 6.43 -5.98
C VAL A 119 -2.15 5.65 -7.22
N ALA A 120 -1.66 4.43 -7.08
CA ALA A 120 -1.28 3.60 -8.23
C ALA A 120 -2.45 3.39 -9.18
N THR A 121 -3.62 3.07 -8.67
CA THR A 121 -4.85 2.89 -9.45
C THR A 121 -5.24 4.18 -10.21
N ARG A 122 -5.12 5.36 -9.57
CA ARG A 122 -5.40 6.66 -10.20
C ARG A 122 -4.57 6.89 -11.46
N TYR A 123 -3.31 6.50 -11.45
CA TYR A 123 -2.38 6.73 -12.55
C TYR A 123 -2.31 5.57 -13.55
N MET A 124 -2.60 4.35 -13.13
CA MET A 124 -2.30 3.17 -13.93
C MET A 124 -3.55 2.38 -14.39
N ALA A 125 -4.68 2.48 -13.70
CA ALA A 125 -5.93 1.88 -14.18
C ALA A 125 -6.59 2.76 -15.23
N ARG A 126 -7.45 2.16 -16.08
CA ARG A 126 -8.33 2.92 -16.98
C ARG A 126 -9.25 3.81 -16.15
N GLU A 127 -9.60 4.98 -16.68
CA GLU A 127 -10.49 5.93 -16.01
C GLU A 127 -11.93 5.41 -15.89
N ASP A 128 -12.36 4.61 -16.87
CA ASP A 128 -13.67 3.98 -16.96
C ASP A 128 -13.77 2.63 -16.25
N ALA A 129 -12.75 2.22 -15.47
CA ALA A 129 -12.76 0.98 -14.72
C ALA A 129 -13.82 1.00 -13.61
N THR A 130 -14.77 0.05 -13.66
CA THR A 130 -15.92 -0.01 -12.77
C THR A 130 -16.03 -1.31 -11.97
N ARG A 131 -15.25 -2.33 -12.32
CA ARG A 131 -15.38 -3.69 -11.77
C ARG A 131 -14.09 -4.10 -11.09
N VAL A 132 -14.20 -4.53 -9.84
CA VAL A 132 -13.05 -4.90 -9.00
C VAL A 132 -13.13 -6.36 -8.58
N ALA A 133 -12.02 -7.08 -8.68
CA ALA A 133 -11.81 -8.34 -7.98
C ALA A 133 -10.94 -8.10 -6.75
N LEU A 134 -11.42 -8.51 -5.58
CA LEU A 134 -10.65 -8.49 -4.33
C LEU A 134 -10.28 -9.91 -3.92
N LEU A 135 -9.00 -10.23 -3.95
CA LEU A 135 -8.48 -11.55 -3.61
C LEU A 135 -7.78 -11.49 -2.24
N GLY A 136 -8.53 -11.88 -1.21
CA GLY A 136 -8.18 -11.78 0.21
C GLY A 136 -9.09 -10.83 0.96
N THR A 137 -9.66 -11.30 2.10
CA THR A 137 -10.57 -10.53 2.97
C THR A 137 -9.99 -10.37 4.38
N GLY A 138 -8.67 -10.15 4.44
CA GLY A 138 -7.94 -9.97 5.69
C GLY A 138 -7.95 -8.52 6.18
N HIS A 139 -7.09 -8.25 7.16
CA HIS A 139 -6.95 -6.98 7.87
C HIS A 139 -6.83 -5.73 6.97
N GLN A 140 -6.15 -5.83 5.83
CA GLN A 140 -5.93 -4.73 4.91
C GLN A 140 -7.02 -4.56 3.84
N ALA A 141 -7.92 -5.53 3.68
CA ALA A 141 -8.83 -5.61 2.54
C ALA A 141 -9.79 -4.42 2.41
N ALA A 142 -10.34 -3.94 3.53
CA ALA A 142 -11.28 -2.83 3.55
C ALA A 142 -10.64 -1.53 3.05
N SER A 143 -9.43 -1.20 3.55
CA SER A 143 -8.71 0.01 3.14
C SER A 143 -8.31 -0.01 1.65
N GLN A 144 -8.02 -1.20 1.10
CA GLN A 144 -7.74 -1.35 -0.32
C GLN A 144 -8.96 -1.00 -1.17
N LEU A 145 -10.13 -1.55 -0.85
CA LEU A 145 -11.37 -1.22 -1.57
C LEU A 145 -11.75 0.24 -1.42
N GLN A 146 -11.70 0.80 -0.22
CA GLN A 146 -11.98 2.20 0.04
C GLN A 146 -11.13 3.12 -0.84
N ALA A 147 -9.83 2.82 -0.94
CA ALA A 147 -8.91 3.62 -1.74
C ALA A 147 -9.21 3.53 -3.26
N VAL A 148 -9.50 2.33 -3.78
CA VAL A 148 -9.85 2.15 -5.19
C VAL A 148 -11.18 2.81 -5.52
N CYS A 149 -12.20 2.68 -4.66
CA CYS A 149 -13.50 3.35 -4.82
C CYS A 149 -13.40 4.88 -4.74
N ALA A 150 -12.42 5.42 -3.99
CA ALA A 150 -12.19 6.86 -3.91
C ALA A 150 -11.59 7.47 -5.21
N VAL A 151 -11.03 6.64 -6.10
CA VAL A 151 -10.32 7.10 -7.30
C VAL A 151 -10.90 6.57 -8.61
N ARG A 152 -11.84 5.62 -8.57
CA ARG A 152 -12.53 5.05 -9.73
C ARG A 152 -14.02 4.90 -9.46
N PRO A 153 -14.86 5.01 -10.50
CA PRO A 153 -16.32 4.88 -10.37
C PRO A 153 -16.73 3.41 -10.26
N VAL A 154 -16.30 2.74 -9.19
CA VAL A 154 -16.54 1.32 -8.97
C VAL A 154 -18.05 1.08 -8.79
N GLN A 155 -18.57 0.09 -9.51
CA GLN A 155 -19.99 -0.29 -9.49
C GLN A 155 -20.21 -1.70 -8.93
N GLN A 156 -19.20 -2.58 -9.04
CA GLN A 156 -19.29 -3.97 -8.62
C GLN A 156 -17.94 -4.47 -8.09
N VAL A 157 -17.99 -5.23 -7.02
CA VAL A 157 -16.83 -5.95 -6.46
C VAL A 157 -17.15 -7.43 -6.33
N TRP A 158 -16.27 -8.30 -6.80
CA TRP A 158 -16.27 -9.72 -6.48
C TRP A 158 -15.11 -10.01 -5.53
N ALA A 159 -15.42 -10.50 -4.35
CA ALA A 159 -14.41 -10.84 -3.35
C ALA A 159 -14.22 -12.37 -3.28
N PHE A 160 -12.98 -12.80 -3.09
CA PHE A 160 -12.66 -14.21 -2.85
C PHE A 160 -11.75 -14.38 -1.64
N SER A 161 -12.01 -15.39 -0.85
CA SER A 161 -11.19 -15.83 0.27
C SER A 161 -11.34 -17.32 0.49
N ARG A 162 -10.30 -18.00 0.98
CA ARG A 162 -10.31 -19.43 1.28
C ARG A 162 -11.22 -19.83 2.44
N THR A 163 -11.67 -18.87 3.24
CA THR A 163 -12.54 -19.10 4.40
C THR A 163 -13.92 -18.50 4.09
N PRO A 164 -14.92 -19.32 3.70
CA PRO A 164 -16.23 -18.83 3.25
C PRO A 164 -16.94 -17.95 4.29
N GLU A 165 -16.88 -18.33 5.57
CA GLU A 165 -17.55 -17.59 6.64
C GLU A 165 -16.99 -16.17 6.77
N ARG A 166 -15.65 -16.02 6.70
CA ARG A 166 -14.99 -14.70 6.71
C ARG A 166 -15.29 -13.90 5.45
N LEU A 167 -15.36 -14.56 4.30
CA LEU A 167 -15.72 -13.94 3.04
C LEU A 167 -17.12 -13.34 3.09
N HIS A 168 -18.11 -14.13 3.51
CA HIS A 168 -19.50 -13.65 3.63
C HIS A 168 -19.63 -12.51 4.65
N ALA A 169 -19.02 -12.64 5.83
CA ALA A 169 -19.03 -11.59 6.85
C ALA A 169 -18.40 -10.30 6.33
N PHE A 170 -17.27 -10.38 5.62
CA PHE A 170 -16.62 -9.23 4.99
C PHE A 170 -17.53 -8.56 3.96
N CYS A 171 -18.14 -9.32 3.03
CA CYS A 171 -19.02 -8.78 2.02
C CYS A 171 -20.23 -8.07 2.63
N GLN A 172 -20.87 -8.69 3.63
CA GLN A 172 -22.01 -8.11 4.36
C GLN A 172 -21.64 -6.81 5.10
N GLN A 173 -20.43 -6.73 5.64
CA GLN A 173 -19.96 -5.54 6.37
C GLN A 173 -19.58 -4.41 5.42
N ILE A 174 -18.82 -4.69 4.35
CA ILE A 174 -18.19 -3.66 3.54
C ILE A 174 -19.12 -3.09 2.46
N SER A 175 -20.06 -3.88 1.93
CA SER A 175 -21.00 -3.44 0.89
C SER A 175 -21.80 -2.19 1.30
N PRO A 176 -22.48 -2.16 2.47
CA PRO A 176 -23.18 -0.94 2.90
C PRO A 176 -22.25 0.23 3.23
N GLN A 177 -21.03 -0.01 3.67
CA GLN A 177 -20.07 1.05 3.93
C GLN A 177 -19.60 1.75 2.66
N LEU A 178 -19.45 1.01 1.57
CA LEU A 178 -19.04 1.55 0.27
C LEU A 178 -20.23 2.03 -0.58
N GLY A 179 -21.44 1.61 -0.25
CA GLY A 179 -22.65 1.92 -1.04
C GLY A 179 -22.68 1.23 -2.41
N ILE A 180 -21.92 0.15 -2.58
CA ILE A 180 -21.83 -0.64 -3.81
C ILE A 180 -21.94 -2.14 -3.50
N PRO A 181 -22.41 -2.98 -4.46
CA PRO A 181 -22.45 -4.42 -4.29
C PRO A 181 -21.02 -5.00 -4.12
N VAL A 182 -20.83 -5.77 -3.05
CA VAL A 182 -19.62 -6.58 -2.81
C VAL A 182 -20.09 -8.02 -2.63
N GLU A 183 -19.84 -8.85 -3.64
CA GLU A 183 -20.38 -10.20 -3.72
C GLU A 183 -19.28 -11.25 -3.51
N PRO A 184 -19.56 -12.34 -2.79
CA PRO A 184 -18.62 -13.43 -2.66
C PRO A 184 -18.54 -14.23 -3.97
N ALA A 185 -17.31 -14.49 -4.44
CA ALA A 185 -17.04 -15.40 -5.54
C ALA A 185 -16.64 -16.78 -5.01
N SER A 186 -16.97 -17.83 -5.75
CA SER A 186 -16.66 -19.21 -5.39
C SER A 186 -15.22 -19.61 -5.71
N SER A 187 -14.57 -18.89 -6.62
CA SER A 187 -13.17 -19.11 -7.02
C SER A 187 -12.45 -17.80 -7.39
N VAL A 188 -11.13 -17.89 -7.52
CA VAL A 188 -10.31 -16.77 -8.04
C VAL A 188 -10.72 -16.44 -9.48
N GLU A 189 -10.91 -17.46 -10.32
CA GLU A 189 -11.31 -17.34 -11.71
C GLU A 189 -12.63 -16.59 -11.84
N GLU A 190 -13.64 -16.95 -11.05
CA GLU A 190 -14.93 -16.26 -11.03
C GLU A 190 -14.76 -14.79 -10.63
N ALA A 191 -13.98 -14.52 -9.58
CA ALA A 191 -13.77 -13.15 -9.12
C ALA A 191 -13.13 -12.27 -10.21
N VAL A 192 -12.14 -12.80 -10.97
CA VAL A 192 -11.38 -11.99 -11.92
C VAL A 192 -11.94 -11.96 -13.34
N GLN A 193 -12.86 -12.88 -13.69
CA GLN A 193 -13.31 -13.02 -15.09
C GLN A 193 -13.91 -11.75 -15.73
N HIS A 194 -14.44 -10.83 -14.93
CA HIS A 194 -15.03 -9.58 -15.41
C HIS A 194 -14.35 -8.33 -14.84
N ALA A 195 -13.31 -8.50 -14.02
CA ALA A 195 -12.69 -7.38 -13.32
C ALA A 195 -11.86 -6.49 -14.27
N ASP A 196 -11.95 -5.18 -14.08
CA ASP A 196 -11.08 -4.18 -14.68
C ASP A 196 -9.86 -3.93 -13.79
N ILE A 197 -10.07 -4.05 -12.47
CA ILE A 197 -9.03 -3.91 -11.44
C ILE A 197 -9.01 -5.17 -10.58
N VAL A 198 -7.82 -5.73 -10.37
CA VAL A 198 -7.60 -6.87 -9.48
C VAL A 198 -6.73 -6.42 -8.30
N ILE A 199 -7.18 -6.71 -7.08
CA ILE A 199 -6.41 -6.46 -5.86
C ILE A 199 -6.07 -7.81 -5.24
N THR A 200 -4.79 -8.13 -5.11
CA THR A 200 -4.35 -9.29 -4.32
C THR A 200 -3.80 -8.79 -2.98
N ILE A 201 -4.38 -9.30 -1.88
CA ILE A 201 -4.06 -8.89 -0.51
C ILE A 201 -4.12 -10.09 0.45
N THR A 202 -3.28 -11.08 0.18
CA THR A 202 -3.23 -12.33 0.93
C THR A 202 -1.86 -12.55 1.57
N ASN A 203 -1.77 -13.58 2.40
CA ASN A 203 -0.52 -14.12 2.90
C ASN A 203 -0.11 -15.42 2.18
N ALA A 204 -0.54 -15.61 0.94
CA ALA A 204 -0.26 -16.80 0.16
C ALA A 204 1.25 -16.98 -0.05
N ARG A 205 1.69 -18.24 0.03
CA ARG A 205 3.07 -18.63 -0.27
C ARG A 205 3.24 -19.05 -1.73
N GLU A 206 2.18 -19.64 -2.30
CA GLU A 206 2.15 -20.06 -3.69
C GLU A 206 1.25 -19.15 -4.52
N PRO A 207 1.62 -18.84 -5.77
CA PRO A 207 0.85 -18.00 -6.65
C PRO A 207 -0.52 -18.61 -6.96
N PHE A 208 -1.54 -17.78 -7.01
CA PHE A 208 -2.91 -18.16 -7.36
C PHE A 208 -3.51 -17.31 -8.49
N LEU A 209 -2.98 -16.10 -8.74
CA LEU A 209 -3.34 -15.32 -9.92
C LEU A 209 -2.39 -15.68 -11.05
N THR A 210 -2.91 -16.39 -12.06
CA THR A 210 -2.13 -16.93 -13.16
C THR A 210 -2.22 -16.09 -14.43
N GLY A 211 -1.25 -16.24 -15.33
CA GLY A 211 -1.26 -15.54 -16.61
C GLY A 211 -2.49 -15.81 -17.48
N ALA A 212 -3.17 -16.96 -17.33
CA ALA A 212 -4.41 -17.26 -18.04
C ALA A 212 -5.60 -16.37 -17.61
N MET A 213 -5.58 -15.88 -16.38
CA MET A 213 -6.63 -15.02 -15.82
C MET A 213 -6.43 -13.54 -16.17
N VAL A 214 -5.23 -13.14 -16.56
CA VAL A 214 -4.90 -11.73 -16.87
C VAL A 214 -5.34 -11.38 -18.29
N ARG A 215 -6.06 -10.28 -18.45
CA ARG A 215 -6.66 -9.85 -19.73
C ARG A 215 -6.23 -8.44 -20.12
N PRO A 216 -6.26 -8.10 -21.43
CA PRO A 216 -6.02 -6.73 -21.88
C PRO A 216 -6.87 -5.70 -21.12
N GLY A 217 -6.27 -4.57 -20.81
CA GLY A 217 -6.90 -3.45 -20.11
C GLY A 217 -6.98 -3.58 -18.59
N MET A 218 -6.61 -4.73 -18.00
CA MET A 218 -6.59 -4.91 -16.55
C MET A 218 -5.55 -4.02 -15.87
N HIS A 219 -5.86 -3.62 -14.64
CA HIS A 219 -4.90 -3.10 -13.66
C HIS A 219 -4.83 -4.06 -12.47
N ILE A 220 -3.62 -4.40 -12.04
CA ILE A 220 -3.38 -5.33 -10.95
C ILE A 220 -2.65 -4.59 -9.82
N ASN A 221 -3.20 -4.61 -8.62
CA ASN A 221 -2.55 -4.19 -7.39
C ASN A 221 -2.12 -5.43 -6.60
N ALA A 222 -0.84 -5.77 -6.63
CA ALA A 222 -0.26 -6.91 -5.90
C ALA A 222 0.31 -6.42 -4.56
N VAL A 223 -0.46 -6.56 -3.48
CA VAL A 223 -0.21 -5.87 -2.20
C VAL A 223 0.11 -6.85 -1.05
N GLY A 224 -0.27 -8.13 -1.14
CA GLY A 224 -0.21 -9.05 -0.01
C GLY A 224 1.19 -9.54 0.34
N ALA A 225 2.09 -9.66 -0.64
CA ALA A 225 3.42 -10.24 -0.44
C ALA A 225 4.51 -9.16 -0.35
N ASN A 226 5.28 -9.16 0.73
CA ASN A 226 6.43 -8.29 0.95
C ASN A 226 7.63 -9.07 1.50
N SER A 227 7.81 -10.30 1.05
CA SER A 227 8.95 -11.15 1.42
C SER A 227 9.19 -12.20 0.35
N LEU A 228 10.40 -12.74 0.29
CA LEU A 228 10.78 -13.79 -0.67
C LEU A 228 10.00 -15.11 -0.50
N ALA A 229 9.43 -15.33 0.68
CA ALA A 229 8.68 -16.55 1.03
C ALA A 229 7.21 -16.52 0.57
N ARG A 230 6.75 -15.44 -0.07
CA ARG A 230 5.33 -15.24 -0.43
C ARG A 230 5.21 -14.73 -1.85
N ARG A 231 4.22 -15.23 -2.57
CA ARG A 231 3.87 -14.79 -3.92
C ARG A 231 2.37 -14.97 -4.15
N GLU A 232 1.78 -14.02 -4.83
CA GLU A 232 0.37 -14.04 -5.20
C GLU A 232 0.19 -14.23 -6.72
N LEU A 233 1.14 -13.72 -7.52
CA LEU A 233 1.15 -13.78 -8.99
C LEU A 233 2.18 -14.81 -9.47
N ASP A 234 1.83 -15.56 -10.52
CA ASP A 234 2.78 -16.42 -11.22
C ASP A 234 3.66 -15.61 -12.20
N ILE A 235 4.71 -16.26 -12.72
CA ILE A 235 5.63 -15.62 -13.66
C ILE A 235 4.97 -15.24 -15.00
N HIS A 236 3.89 -15.92 -15.37
CA HIS A 236 3.15 -15.65 -16.59
C HIS A 236 2.23 -14.44 -16.41
N ALA A 237 1.60 -14.27 -15.26
CA ALA A 237 0.80 -13.08 -14.93
C ALA A 237 1.66 -11.82 -14.99
N VAL A 238 2.83 -11.84 -14.31
CA VAL A 238 3.78 -10.72 -14.35
C VAL A 238 4.32 -10.49 -15.76
N GLY A 239 4.65 -11.57 -16.49
CA GLY A 239 5.17 -11.48 -17.85
C GLY A 239 4.20 -10.88 -18.88
N ARG A 240 2.89 -10.93 -18.62
CA ARG A 240 1.86 -10.30 -19.45
C ARG A 240 1.68 -8.81 -19.20
N CYS A 241 2.22 -8.28 -18.10
CA CYS A 241 2.06 -6.86 -17.80
C CYS A 241 2.94 -6.00 -18.73
N ASP A 242 2.33 -5.04 -19.39
CA ASP A 242 3.02 -4.10 -20.28
C ASP A 242 3.78 -3.06 -19.47
N ARG A 243 3.23 -2.66 -18.32
CA ARG A 243 3.80 -1.65 -17.44
C ARG A 243 3.74 -2.12 -15.98
N ILE A 244 4.90 -2.11 -15.34
CA ILE A 244 5.05 -2.54 -13.94
C ILE A 244 5.59 -1.37 -13.13
N ALA A 245 4.90 -1.01 -12.05
CA ALA A 245 5.37 -0.04 -11.07
C ALA A 245 5.57 -0.70 -9.70
N VAL A 246 6.51 -0.13 -8.94
CA VAL A 246 6.77 -0.47 -7.54
C VAL A 246 6.80 0.81 -6.71
N ASP A 247 6.52 0.70 -5.43
CA ASP A 247 6.69 1.80 -4.50
C ASP A 247 8.17 2.22 -4.38
N ASP A 248 9.11 1.25 -4.23
CA ASP A 248 10.55 1.50 -4.20
C ASP A 248 11.32 0.42 -4.97
N PRO A 249 12.01 0.74 -6.08
CA PRO A 249 12.82 -0.22 -6.82
C PRO A 249 13.99 -0.83 -6.03
N GLN A 250 14.56 -0.10 -5.06
CA GLN A 250 15.64 -0.64 -4.23
C GLN A 250 15.09 -1.70 -3.28
N GLN A 251 13.98 -1.44 -2.62
CA GLN A 251 13.29 -2.40 -1.78
C GLN A 251 12.76 -3.60 -2.59
N ALA A 252 12.26 -3.36 -3.81
CA ALA A 252 11.77 -4.43 -4.69
C ALA A 252 12.87 -5.42 -5.06
N ARG A 253 14.12 -4.96 -5.27
CA ARG A 253 15.29 -5.83 -5.51
C ARG A 253 15.64 -6.74 -4.34
N ILE A 254 15.16 -6.42 -3.14
CA ILE A 254 15.46 -7.19 -1.91
C ILE A 254 14.34 -8.20 -1.61
N GLU A 255 13.06 -7.82 -1.83
CA GLU A 255 11.95 -8.58 -1.24
C GLU A 255 10.74 -8.85 -2.16
N ALA A 256 10.72 -8.33 -3.41
CA ALA A 256 9.61 -8.56 -4.33
C ALA A 256 9.73 -9.89 -5.08
N ALA A 257 9.35 -10.99 -4.44
CA ALA A 257 9.45 -12.34 -5.04
C ALA A 257 8.72 -12.46 -6.38
N GLU A 258 7.59 -11.77 -6.57
CA GLU A 258 6.85 -11.72 -7.83
C GLU A 258 7.67 -11.15 -9.00
N LEU A 259 8.62 -10.26 -8.73
CA LEU A 259 9.46 -9.64 -9.75
C LEU A 259 10.80 -10.34 -9.91
N LEU A 260 11.40 -10.76 -8.79
CA LEU A 260 12.74 -11.36 -8.77
C LEU A 260 12.77 -12.66 -9.58
N LEU A 261 11.78 -13.53 -9.41
CA LEU A 261 11.75 -14.80 -10.11
C LEU A 261 11.60 -14.66 -11.65
N PRO A 262 10.65 -13.85 -12.19
CA PRO A 262 10.61 -13.58 -13.63
C PRO A 262 11.90 -12.96 -14.18
N ILE A 263 12.61 -12.14 -13.40
CA ILE A 263 13.89 -11.54 -13.79
C ILE A 263 14.98 -12.61 -13.84
N GLU A 264 15.06 -13.48 -12.85
CA GLU A 264 16.03 -14.59 -12.80
C GLU A 264 15.90 -15.51 -14.03
N VAL A 265 14.67 -15.82 -14.43
CA VAL A 265 14.39 -16.64 -15.62
C VAL A 265 14.32 -15.83 -16.92
N ARG A 266 14.77 -14.57 -16.93
CA ARG A 266 14.84 -13.66 -18.08
C ARG A 266 13.52 -13.41 -18.80
N ARG A 267 12.41 -13.47 -18.09
CA ARG A 267 11.06 -13.08 -18.58
C ARG A 267 10.70 -11.64 -18.30
N LEU A 268 11.44 -11.00 -17.41
CA LEU A 268 11.32 -9.58 -17.06
C LEU A 268 12.73 -9.00 -16.91
N SER A 269 12.91 -7.69 -17.16
CA SER A 269 14.11 -6.94 -16.81
C SER A 269 13.75 -5.77 -15.88
N TRP A 270 14.72 -5.34 -15.07
CA TRP A 270 14.53 -4.21 -14.16
C TRP A 270 14.24 -2.89 -14.87
N GLU A 271 14.63 -2.75 -16.14
CA GLU A 271 14.35 -1.56 -16.97
C GLU A 271 12.85 -1.38 -17.26
N ARG A 272 12.05 -2.46 -17.12
CA ARG A 272 10.59 -2.44 -17.25
C ARG A 272 9.87 -2.21 -15.92
N VAL A 273 10.60 -2.06 -14.81
CA VAL A 273 10.04 -1.86 -13.47
C VAL A 273 10.27 -0.40 -13.06
N TYR A 274 9.21 0.37 -13.02
CA TYR A 274 9.24 1.81 -12.79
C TYR A 274 8.97 2.15 -11.31
N PRO A 275 9.63 3.17 -10.75
CA PRO A 275 9.18 3.74 -9.48
C PRO A 275 7.83 4.42 -9.68
N LEU A 276 6.84 4.10 -8.83
CA LEU A 276 5.52 4.74 -8.87
C LEU A 276 5.65 6.27 -8.71
N SER A 277 6.60 6.71 -7.90
CA SER A 277 6.89 8.14 -7.71
C SER A 277 7.19 8.87 -9.03
N HIS A 278 7.93 8.26 -9.96
CA HIS A 278 8.22 8.87 -11.27
C HIS A 278 6.99 8.97 -12.16
N ILE A 279 6.07 8.02 -12.08
CA ILE A 279 4.79 8.09 -12.78
C ILE A 279 3.93 9.21 -12.19
N VAL A 280 3.82 9.27 -10.86
CA VAL A 280 3.06 10.31 -10.13
C VAL A 280 3.67 11.70 -10.33
N GLY A 281 4.98 11.79 -10.42
CA GLY A 281 5.72 13.04 -10.67
C GLY A 281 5.74 13.48 -12.13
N GLY A 282 5.18 12.70 -13.06
CA GLY A 282 5.15 13.00 -14.50
C GLY A 282 6.49 12.81 -15.22
N LEU A 283 7.45 12.12 -14.60
CA LEU A 283 8.76 11.83 -15.20
C LEU A 283 8.71 10.59 -16.11
N LEU A 284 7.77 9.70 -15.87
CA LEU A 284 7.51 8.51 -16.68
C LEU A 284 6.03 8.46 -17.05
N PRO A 285 5.71 7.91 -18.22
CA PRO A 285 4.32 7.82 -18.65
C PRO A 285 3.53 6.84 -17.77
N SER A 286 2.28 7.20 -17.49
CA SER A 286 1.26 6.32 -16.95
C SER A 286 0.78 5.33 -18.02
N ARG A 287 -0.40 4.74 -17.89
CA ARG A 287 -1.05 3.95 -18.97
C ARG A 287 -1.08 4.74 -20.28
N GLN A 288 -0.68 4.11 -21.39
CA GLN A 288 -0.60 4.73 -22.71
C GLN A 288 -1.71 4.24 -23.67
N ALA A 289 -2.25 3.04 -23.45
CA ALA A 289 -3.32 2.47 -24.26
C ALA A 289 -4.36 1.76 -23.38
N PRO A 290 -5.64 1.74 -23.80
CA PRO A 290 -6.70 1.04 -23.06
C PRO A 290 -6.43 -0.43 -22.85
N GLU A 291 -5.75 -1.09 -23.78
CA GLU A 291 -5.45 -2.53 -23.78
C GLU A 291 -4.25 -2.89 -22.91
N GLU A 292 -3.40 -1.92 -22.52
CA GLU A 292 -2.25 -2.19 -21.67
C GLU A 292 -2.68 -2.90 -20.37
N ILE A 293 -1.92 -3.89 -19.98
CA ILE A 293 -2.04 -4.55 -18.68
C ILE A 293 -1.03 -3.89 -17.75
N THR A 294 -1.50 -3.34 -16.65
CA THR A 294 -0.65 -2.61 -15.71
C THR A 294 -0.60 -3.31 -14.35
N LEU A 295 0.57 -3.32 -13.73
CA LEU A 295 0.81 -3.92 -12.41
C LEU A 295 1.45 -2.89 -11.48
N PHE A 296 0.85 -2.71 -10.32
CA PHE A 296 1.50 -2.10 -9.18
C PHE A 296 1.86 -3.18 -8.15
N LYS A 297 3.16 -3.35 -7.87
CA LYS A 297 3.64 -4.20 -6.79
C LYS A 297 3.97 -3.36 -5.57
N SER A 298 3.11 -3.40 -4.57
CA SER A 298 3.32 -2.72 -3.30
C SER A 298 4.14 -3.58 -2.33
N LEU A 299 5.08 -2.94 -1.65
CA LEU A 299 5.88 -3.51 -0.57
C LEU A 299 5.68 -2.74 0.73
N GLY A 300 5.13 -1.52 0.63
CA GLY A 300 4.98 -0.56 1.72
C GLY A 300 6.32 0.06 2.12
N ILE A 301 6.41 1.37 2.07
CA ILE A 301 7.63 2.13 2.31
C ILE A 301 7.44 3.16 3.43
N ALA A 302 8.54 3.56 4.08
CA ALA A 302 8.51 4.51 5.19
C ALA A 302 7.97 5.88 4.80
N LEU A 303 8.22 6.32 3.55
CA LEU A 303 7.76 7.63 3.08
C LEU A 303 6.23 7.76 3.15
N GLU A 304 5.50 6.69 2.84
CA GLU A 304 4.04 6.65 2.99
C GLU A 304 3.64 6.82 4.47
N ASP A 305 4.34 6.11 5.38
CA ASP A 305 4.06 6.17 6.82
C ASP A 305 4.37 7.56 7.39
N VAL A 306 5.52 8.17 7.00
CA VAL A 306 5.93 9.52 7.45
C VAL A 306 4.97 10.58 6.93
N ALA A 307 4.56 10.50 5.66
CA ALA A 307 3.63 11.46 5.06
C ALA A 307 2.27 11.45 5.76
N VAL A 308 1.73 10.26 6.03
CA VAL A 308 0.43 10.14 6.71
C VAL A 308 0.54 10.48 8.19
N ALA A 309 1.66 10.14 8.86
CA ALA A 309 1.91 10.57 10.24
C ALA A 309 2.00 12.09 10.37
N ALA A 310 2.65 12.77 9.40
CA ALA A 310 2.68 14.24 9.35
C ALA A 310 1.28 14.82 9.23
N THR A 311 0.43 14.26 8.36
CA THR A 311 -0.97 14.68 8.20
C THR A 311 -1.79 14.51 9.49
N VAL A 312 -1.58 13.41 10.22
CA VAL A 312 -2.22 13.17 11.52
C VAL A 312 -1.74 14.19 12.56
N TYR A 313 -0.42 14.42 12.62
CA TYR A 313 0.20 15.39 13.52
C TYR A 313 -0.34 16.81 13.27
N GLU A 314 -0.33 17.29 12.02
CA GLU A 314 -0.85 18.60 11.63
C GLU A 314 -2.33 18.75 12.04
N ALA A 315 -3.15 17.74 11.80
CA ALA A 315 -4.57 17.76 12.12
C ALA A 315 -4.88 17.82 13.64
N LEU A 316 -4.00 17.26 14.49
CA LEU A 316 -4.23 17.20 15.94
C LEU A 316 -3.49 18.29 16.71
N CYS A 317 -2.35 18.77 16.23
CA CYS A 317 -1.38 19.50 17.02
C CYS A 317 -1.13 20.93 16.53
N GLU A 318 -1.42 21.24 15.25
CA GLU A 318 -1.25 22.58 14.68
C GLU A 318 -2.53 23.44 14.68
N VAL A 319 -3.66 22.87 15.11
CA VAL A 319 -4.91 23.61 15.29
C VAL A 319 -4.85 24.34 16.67
N LYS A 320 -4.06 25.40 16.74
CA LYS A 320 -4.14 26.41 17.81
C LYS A 320 -3.98 27.81 17.23
#